data_3b814684cfdd62babe6d9ca48baa681d
#
_entry.id   3b814684cfdd62babe6d9ca48baa681d
#
_cell.length_a   1.000
_cell.length_b   1.000
_cell.length_c   1.000
_cell.angle_alpha   90.00
_cell.angle_beta   90.00
_cell.angle_gamma   90.00
#
_symmetry.space_group_name_H-M   'P 1'
#
loop_
_entity.id
_entity.type
_entity.pdbx_description
1 polymer ?
#
loop_
_entity_poly.entity_id
_entity_poly.type
_entity_poly.pdbx_seq_one_letter_code
_entity_poly.pdbx_strand_id
1 'polypeptide(L)'
;MHIRRKLLSGLALLFVLVAGTIVLTIYWMVLPGIAEAERQELTTEISRVQYAVKGEIDRLHSFAVDWGQWDDTYAYVRNKNPAYERSNLLDTTLGDVEANLIALVDQDGELVKVLPDDLTKT
;
A
#
# COMPACT_ATOMS: atom_id res chain seq x y z
N MET A 1 66.98 -25.74 17.53
CA MET A 1 66.11 -24.54 17.63
C MET A 1 65.46 -24.11 16.30
N HIS A 2 66.01 -24.43 15.13
CA HIS A 2 65.50 -24.00 13.83
C HIS A 2 64.20 -24.69 13.37
N ILE A 3 63.99 -25.96 13.70
CA ILE A 3 62.85 -26.76 13.26
C ILE A 3 61.54 -26.25 13.90
N ARG A 4 61.56 -25.92 15.17
CA ARG A 4 60.41 -25.36 15.91
C ARG A 4 59.94 -24.02 15.33
N ARG A 5 60.87 -23.14 14.94
CA ARG A 5 60.57 -21.87 14.29
C ARG A 5 59.92 -22.05 12.91
N LYS A 6 60.44 -22.98 12.12
CA LYS A 6 59.88 -23.29 10.79
C LYS A 6 58.47 -23.88 10.88
N LEU A 7 58.20 -24.74 11.85
CA LEU A 7 56.87 -25.28 12.10
C LEU A 7 55.88 -24.22 12.56
N LEU A 8 56.26 -23.35 13.49
CA LEU A 8 55.44 -22.26 13.97
C LEU A 8 55.13 -21.23 12.87
N SER A 9 56.12 -20.88 12.03
CA SER A 9 55.86 -19.96 10.90
C SER A 9 54.98 -20.58 9.82
N GLY A 10 55.13 -21.89 9.55
CA GLY A 10 54.24 -22.60 8.64
C GLY A 10 52.79 -22.67 9.11
N LEU A 11 52.60 -22.94 10.42
CA LEU A 11 51.25 -22.94 11.02
C LEU A 11 50.62 -21.54 11.03
N ALA A 12 51.40 -20.51 11.34
CA ALA A 12 50.92 -19.11 11.29
C ALA A 12 50.52 -18.69 9.87
N LEU A 13 51.30 -19.07 8.88
CA LEU A 13 50.97 -18.79 7.47
C LEU A 13 49.69 -19.52 7.04
N LEU A 14 49.53 -20.79 7.41
CA LEU A 14 48.31 -21.56 7.12
C LEU A 14 47.08 -20.89 7.76
N PHE A 15 47.21 -20.46 9.01
CA PHE A 15 46.11 -19.76 9.71
C PHE A 15 45.71 -18.45 9.01
N VAL A 16 46.69 -17.66 8.58
CA VAL A 16 46.43 -16.41 7.83
C VAL A 16 45.74 -16.68 6.50
N LEU A 17 46.17 -17.72 5.79
CA LEU A 17 45.53 -18.12 4.53
C LEU A 17 44.09 -18.58 4.72
N VAL A 18 43.82 -19.40 5.73
CA VAL A 18 42.44 -19.83 6.05
C VAL A 18 41.58 -18.67 6.48
N ALA A 19 42.06 -17.79 7.35
CA ALA A 19 41.34 -16.58 7.78
C ALA A 19 41.07 -15.65 6.59
N GLY A 20 42.04 -15.47 5.71
CA GLY A 20 41.90 -14.66 4.51
C GLY A 20 40.84 -15.20 3.54
N THR A 21 40.81 -16.51 3.34
CA THR A 21 39.80 -17.16 2.47
C THR A 21 38.39 -17.01 3.06
N ILE A 22 38.24 -17.15 4.37
CA ILE A 22 36.94 -16.95 5.04
C ILE A 22 36.45 -15.51 4.85
N VAL A 23 37.29 -14.53 5.13
CA VAL A 23 36.96 -13.12 4.96
C VAL A 23 36.57 -12.80 3.52
N LEU A 24 37.33 -13.29 2.57
CA LEU A 24 37.06 -13.10 1.14
C LEU A 24 35.72 -13.70 0.73
N THR A 25 35.42 -14.91 1.22
CA THR A 25 34.14 -15.58 0.95
C THR A 25 32.96 -14.79 1.51
N ILE A 26 33.08 -14.29 2.74
CA ILE A 26 32.03 -13.44 3.35
C ILE A 26 31.82 -12.18 2.52
N TYR A 27 32.89 -11.52 2.14
CA TYR A 27 32.81 -10.26 1.40
C TYR A 27 32.18 -10.42 0.01
N TRP A 28 32.54 -11.47 -0.71
CA TRP A 28 32.12 -11.66 -2.10
C TRP A 28 30.82 -12.44 -2.27
N MET A 29 30.47 -13.28 -1.34
CA MET A 29 29.35 -14.20 -1.48
C MET A 29 28.19 -13.90 -0.52
N VAL A 30 28.48 -13.55 0.71
CA VAL A 30 27.45 -13.36 1.76
C VAL A 30 26.87 -11.95 1.73
N LEU A 31 27.70 -10.94 1.69
CA LEU A 31 27.25 -9.55 1.70
C LEU A 31 26.33 -9.16 0.53
N PRO A 32 26.65 -9.51 -0.74
CA PRO A 32 25.76 -9.25 -1.86
C PRO A 32 24.42 -10.01 -1.74
N GLY A 33 24.44 -11.22 -1.23
CA GLY A 33 23.24 -12.04 -1.05
C GLY A 33 22.27 -11.42 -0.02
N ILE A 34 22.78 -10.87 1.07
CA ILE A 34 21.97 -10.20 2.08
C ILE A 34 21.34 -8.92 1.51
N ALA A 35 22.12 -8.11 0.81
CA ALA A 35 21.62 -6.87 0.20
C ALA A 35 20.54 -7.11 -0.86
N GLU A 36 20.65 -8.19 -1.63
CA GLU A 36 19.62 -8.55 -2.61
C GLU A 36 18.34 -9.08 -1.96
N ALA A 37 18.46 -9.89 -0.91
CA ALA A 37 17.32 -10.38 -0.14
C ALA A 37 16.53 -9.22 0.49
N GLU A 38 17.21 -8.24 1.08
CA GLU A 38 16.62 -7.05 1.66
C GLU A 38 15.90 -6.18 0.60
N ARG A 39 16.49 -6.04 -0.59
CA ARG A 39 15.84 -5.34 -1.71
C ARG A 39 14.57 -6.04 -2.18
N GLN A 40 14.58 -7.35 -2.30
CA GLN A 40 13.42 -8.14 -2.72
C GLN A 40 12.29 -8.04 -1.70
N GLU A 41 12.60 -8.06 -0.40
CA GLU A 41 11.62 -7.89 0.66
C GLU A 41 10.95 -6.52 0.58
N LEU A 42 11.73 -5.43 0.47
CA LEU A 42 11.22 -4.07 0.31
C LEU A 42 10.35 -3.92 -0.95
N THR A 43 10.74 -4.49 -2.07
CA THR A 43 9.95 -4.43 -3.31
C THR A 43 8.61 -5.15 -3.16
N THR A 44 8.60 -6.29 -2.46
CA THR A 44 7.38 -7.05 -2.17
C THR A 44 6.44 -6.28 -1.25
N GLU A 45 6.97 -5.65 -0.22
CA GLU A 45 6.20 -4.82 0.72
C GLU A 45 5.55 -3.62 0.01
N ILE A 46 6.32 -2.90 -0.81
CA ILE A 46 5.80 -1.78 -1.60
C ILE A 46 4.69 -2.25 -2.55
N SER A 47 4.89 -3.36 -3.22
CA SER A 47 3.88 -3.93 -4.12
C SER A 47 2.59 -4.27 -3.38
N ARG A 48 2.66 -4.84 -2.19
CA ARG A 48 1.47 -5.13 -1.36
C ARG A 48 0.68 -3.86 -1.03
N VAL A 49 1.37 -2.79 -0.63
CA VAL A 49 0.72 -1.51 -0.34
C VAL A 49 0.07 -0.93 -1.60
N GLN A 50 0.76 -0.96 -2.74
CA GLN A 50 0.20 -0.50 -4.01
C GLN A 50 -1.05 -1.29 -4.42
N TYR A 51 -1.04 -2.61 -4.27
CA TYR A 51 -2.21 -3.44 -4.56
C TYR A 51 -3.38 -3.16 -3.62
N ALA A 52 -3.11 -2.94 -2.32
CA ALA A 52 -4.14 -2.59 -1.36
C ALA A 52 -4.80 -1.24 -1.69
N VAL A 53 -4.00 -0.21 -1.95
CA VAL A 53 -4.50 1.12 -2.34
C VAL A 53 -5.27 1.05 -3.67
N LYS A 54 -4.74 0.34 -4.67
CA LYS A 54 -5.44 0.16 -5.93
C LYS A 54 -6.77 -0.57 -5.75
N GLY A 55 -6.81 -1.62 -4.95
CA GLY A 55 -8.04 -2.35 -4.66
C GLY A 55 -9.11 -1.46 -4.02
N GLU A 56 -8.71 -0.56 -3.12
CA GLU A 56 -9.62 0.40 -2.50
C GLU A 56 -10.14 1.44 -3.51
N ILE A 57 -9.28 1.96 -4.37
CA ILE A 57 -9.70 2.86 -5.45
C ILE A 57 -10.67 2.17 -6.41
N ASP A 58 -10.37 0.94 -6.83
CA ASP A 58 -11.23 0.17 -7.74
C ASP A 58 -12.60 -0.13 -7.08
N ARG A 59 -12.64 -0.39 -5.78
CA ARG A 59 -13.86 -0.58 -5.00
C ARG A 59 -14.72 0.69 -4.98
N LEU A 60 -14.13 1.82 -4.60
CA LEU A 60 -14.81 3.10 -4.57
C LEU A 60 -15.29 3.53 -5.95
N HIS A 61 -14.48 3.32 -6.97
CA HIS A 61 -14.86 3.59 -8.36
C HIS A 61 -16.08 2.76 -8.78
N SER A 62 -16.06 1.46 -8.52
CA SER A 62 -17.18 0.57 -8.84
C SER A 62 -18.47 1.00 -8.15
N PHE A 63 -18.37 1.36 -6.87
CA PHE A 63 -19.50 1.88 -6.10
C PHE A 63 -20.04 3.18 -6.69
N ALA A 64 -19.17 4.14 -7.01
CA ALA A 64 -19.57 5.43 -7.58
C ALA A 64 -20.24 5.25 -8.96
N VAL A 65 -19.74 4.36 -9.80
CA VAL A 65 -20.32 4.04 -11.10
C VAL A 65 -21.68 3.36 -10.94
N ASP A 66 -21.77 2.36 -10.08
CA ASP A 66 -23.04 1.64 -9.83
C ASP A 66 -24.11 2.61 -9.33
N TRP A 67 -23.80 3.38 -8.30
CA TRP A 67 -24.76 4.35 -7.73
C TRP A 67 -25.12 5.48 -8.70
N GLY A 68 -24.15 5.97 -9.48
CA GLY A 68 -24.40 7.03 -10.48
C GLY A 68 -25.27 6.56 -11.65
N GLN A 69 -25.37 5.25 -11.89
CA GLN A 69 -26.20 4.67 -12.97
C GLN A 69 -27.63 4.35 -12.52
N TRP A 70 -27.94 4.44 -11.22
CA TRP A 70 -29.30 4.20 -10.76
C TRP A 70 -30.25 5.30 -11.23
N ASP A 71 -31.37 4.90 -11.80
CA ASP A 71 -32.41 5.84 -12.23
C ASP A 71 -32.91 6.74 -11.10
N ASP A 72 -33.01 6.19 -9.90
CA ASP A 72 -33.43 6.93 -8.69
C ASP A 72 -32.41 7.99 -8.28
N THR A 73 -31.11 7.70 -8.36
CA THR A 73 -30.04 8.66 -8.11
C THR A 73 -30.05 9.77 -9.14
N TYR A 74 -30.18 9.42 -10.42
CA TYR A 74 -30.30 10.38 -11.51
C TYR A 74 -31.52 11.31 -11.33
N ALA A 75 -32.67 10.73 -10.99
CA ALA A 75 -33.89 11.50 -10.71
C ALA A 75 -33.71 12.43 -9.50
N TYR A 76 -33.06 11.93 -8.43
CA TYR A 76 -32.78 12.71 -7.22
C TYR A 76 -31.90 13.93 -7.51
N VAL A 77 -30.81 13.77 -8.24
CA VAL A 77 -29.92 14.89 -8.60
C VAL A 77 -30.68 16.01 -9.30
N ARG A 78 -31.72 15.70 -10.07
CA ARG A 78 -32.56 16.68 -10.80
C ARG A 78 -33.70 17.28 -9.97
N ASN A 79 -34.34 16.47 -9.14
CA ASN A 79 -35.59 16.90 -8.45
C ASN A 79 -35.46 17.03 -6.92
N LYS A 80 -34.32 16.62 -6.35
CA LYS A 80 -34.01 16.68 -4.91
C LYS A 80 -35.11 16.05 -4.04
N ASN A 81 -35.64 14.91 -4.46
CA ASN A 81 -36.72 14.19 -3.79
C ASN A 81 -36.33 13.78 -2.35
N PRO A 82 -37.05 14.31 -1.31
CA PRO A 82 -36.74 13.98 0.08
C PRO A 82 -36.95 12.49 0.45
N ALA A 83 -37.75 11.76 -0.32
CA ALA A 83 -37.93 10.33 -0.09
C ALA A 83 -36.66 9.55 -0.40
N TYR A 84 -35.93 9.91 -1.45
CA TYR A 84 -34.65 9.32 -1.80
C TYR A 84 -33.60 9.59 -0.71
N GLU A 85 -33.55 10.80 -0.18
CA GLU A 85 -32.63 11.13 0.93
C GLU A 85 -32.87 10.24 2.14
N ARG A 86 -34.14 10.08 2.55
CA ARG A 86 -34.51 9.26 3.71
C ARG A 86 -34.23 7.76 3.53
N SER A 87 -34.15 7.27 2.32
CA SER A 87 -33.91 5.83 2.06
C SER A 87 -32.48 5.51 1.69
N ASN A 88 -31.73 6.44 1.09
CA ASN A 88 -30.42 6.15 0.52
C ASN A 88 -29.27 7.02 1.05
N LEU A 89 -29.58 8.21 1.58
CA LEU A 89 -28.55 9.18 2.02
C LEU A 89 -28.58 9.38 3.54
N LEU A 90 -28.49 8.27 4.27
CA LEU A 90 -28.41 8.25 5.72
C LEU A 90 -26.96 8.36 6.19
N ASP A 91 -26.73 8.83 7.40
CA ASP A 91 -25.39 8.85 8.00
C ASP A 91 -24.79 7.44 8.09
N THR A 92 -25.63 6.41 8.25
CA THR A 92 -25.21 4.99 8.24
C THR A 92 -24.70 4.54 6.88
N THR A 93 -25.13 5.17 5.79
CA THR A 93 -24.73 4.81 4.43
C THR A 93 -23.22 4.91 4.22
N LEU A 94 -22.57 5.89 4.87
CA LEU A 94 -21.11 6.02 4.84
C LEU A 94 -20.41 4.79 5.43
N GLY A 95 -20.94 4.26 6.53
CA GLY A 95 -20.44 3.03 7.15
C GLY A 95 -20.68 1.79 6.29
N ASP A 96 -21.85 1.70 5.67
CA ASP A 96 -22.23 0.56 4.84
C ASP A 96 -21.35 0.42 3.58
N VAL A 97 -20.90 1.56 3.04
CA VAL A 97 -20.03 1.59 1.86
C VAL A 97 -18.56 1.80 2.20
N GLU A 98 -18.22 1.85 3.50
CA GLU A 98 -16.86 2.09 4.00
C GLU A 98 -16.21 3.34 3.38
N ALA A 99 -16.99 4.43 3.22
CA ALA A 99 -16.52 5.70 2.70
C ALA A 99 -16.56 6.79 3.78
N ASN A 100 -15.66 7.74 3.69
CA ASN A 100 -15.62 8.89 4.61
C ASN A 100 -16.40 10.09 4.08
N LEU A 101 -16.67 10.11 2.78
CA LEU A 101 -17.36 11.18 2.10
C LEU A 101 -18.12 10.62 0.89
N ILE A 102 -19.36 11.09 0.71
CA ILE A 102 -20.13 10.92 -0.53
C ILE A 102 -20.59 12.30 -0.96
N ALA A 103 -20.30 12.66 -2.21
CA ALA A 103 -20.75 13.89 -2.81
C ALA A 103 -21.52 13.57 -4.10
N LEU A 104 -22.75 14.07 -4.21
CA LEU A 104 -23.53 14.01 -5.44
C LEU A 104 -23.44 15.37 -6.12
N VAL A 105 -23.04 15.34 -7.39
CA VAL A 105 -22.94 16.53 -8.25
C VAL A 105 -23.82 16.34 -9.48
N ASP A 106 -24.33 17.44 -10.01
CA ASP A 106 -25.11 17.41 -11.25
C ASP A 106 -24.21 17.43 -12.50
N GLN A 107 -24.85 17.43 -13.67
CA GLN A 107 -24.15 17.44 -14.95
C GLN A 107 -23.32 18.72 -15.21
N ASP A 108 -23.63 19.80 -14.51
CA ASP A 108 -22.93 21.07 -14.60
C ASP A 108 -21.78 21.17 -13.57
N GLY A 109 -21.63 20.12 -12.74
CA GLY A 109 -20.62 20.04 -11.67
C GLY A 109 -21.04 20.75 -10.38
N GLU A 110 -22.29 21.14 -10.25
CA GLU A 110 -22.81 21.76 -9.05
C GLU A 110 -23.09 20.72 -7.95
N LEU A 111 -22.75 21.07 -6.72
CA LEU A 111 -22.94 20.19 -5.58
C LEU A 111 -24.41 20.10 -5.20
N VAL A 112 -24.98 18.91 -5.25
CA VAL A 112 -26.39 18.64 -4.91
C VAL A 112 -26.51 18.18 -3.45
N LYS A 113 -25.66 17.27 -3.01
CA LYS A 113 -25.66 16.71 -1.65
C LYS A 113 -24.28 16.24 -1.25
N VAL A 114 -23.95 16.38 0.04
CA VAL A 114 -22.75 15.81 0.67
C VAL A 114 -23.14 15.03 1.91
N LEU A 115 -22.49 13.93 2.15
CA LEU A 115 -22.50 13.17 3.40
C LEU A 115 -21.07 13.09 3.96
N PRO A 116 -20.89 13.34 5.27
CA PRO A 116 -21.90 13.72 6.26
C PRO A 116 -22.38 15.18 6.10
N ASP A 117 -23.60 15.43 6.50
CA ASP A 117 -24.28 16.74 6.34
C ASP A 117 -23.60 17.92 7.08
N ASP A 118 -22.75 17.64 8.07
CA ASP A 118 -22.07 18.65 8.88
C ASP A 118 -20.97 19.40 8.09
N LEU A 119 -20.45 18.82 7.01
CA LEU A 119 -19.44 19.45 6.16
C LEU A 119 -19.98 20.62 5.34
N THR A 120 -21.30 20.76 5.21
CA THR A 120 -21.95 21.84 4.45
C THR A 120 -22.39 23.01 5.31
N LYS A 121 -22.19 22.97 6.64
CA LYS A 121 -22.68 23.96 7.61
C LYS A 121 -21.62 24.99 8.03
N THR A 122 -20.63 25.26 7.20
CA THR A 122 -19.60 26.29 7.45
C THR A 122 -19.98 27.60 6.81
#